data_725cb81123a593c76c015e066bae3e09
#
_entry.id   725cb81123a593c76c015e066bae3e09
#
_cell.length_a   1.000
_cell.length_b   1.000
_cell.length_c   1.000
_cell.angle_alpha   90.00
_cell.angle_beta   90.00
_cell.angle_gamma   90.00
#
_symmetry.space_group_name_H-M   'P 1'
#
loop_
_entity.id
_entity.type
_entity.pdbx_description
1 polymer ?
#
loop_
_entity_poly.entity_id
_entity_poly.type
_entity_poly.pdbx_seq_one_letter_code
_entity_poly.pdbx_strand_id
1 'polypeptide(L)'
;MLEELYRRGHRNLHLLLFGNQEKNVEFPFPSTNAGFITDMNKLAGLYSAADIFLNPTLQDVLSNVALESMACKTPSVTFRTGGVPEVVLDGRTGLVAPQGDLDQMAGHCERLIRDGKLLLALAEEGRQHAEQTFSYPVIAARHAALYEETLREYRREG
;
A
#
# COMPACT_ATOMS: atom_id res chain seq x y z
N MET A 1 8.46 -7.66 13.21
CA MET A 1 7.95 -6.28 13.08
C MET A 1 6.82 -6.01 14.08
N LEU A 2 5.66 -6.69 14.06
CA LEU A 2 4.58 -6.48 15.04
C LEU A 2 5.02 -6.70 16.49
N GLU A 3 5.79 -7.75 16.76
CA GLU A 3 6.39 -7.98 18.08
C GLU A 3 7.34 -6.85 18.51
N GLU A 4 8.04 -6.23 17.55
CA GLU A 4 8.91 -5.10 17.82
C GLU A 4 8.11 -3.88 18.27
N LEU A 5 7.02 -3.55 17.58
CA LEU A 5 6.09 -2.49 18.01
C LEU A 5 5.54 -2.77 19.41
N TYR A 6 5.18 -4.03 19.69
CA TYR A 6 4.73 -4.43 21.01
C TYR A 6 5.81 -4.25 22.08
N ARG A 7 7.08 -4.64 21.81
CA ARG A 7 8.22 -4.44 22.72
C ARG A 7 8.55 -2.96 22.96
N ARG A 8 8.35 -2.10 21.94
CA ARG A 8 8.52 -0.63 22.05
C ARG A 8 7.41 0.06 22.82
N GLY A 9 6.44 -0.69 23.34
CA GLY A 9 5.41 -0.18 24.25
C GLY A 9 4.09 0.20 23.59
N HIS A 10 3.94 0.04 22.29
CA HIS A 10 2.65 0.21 21.64
C HIS A 10 1.72 -0.94 22.06
N ARG A 11 0.63 -0.63 22.76
CA ARG A 11 -0.33 -1.61 23.29
C ARG A 11 -1.74 -1.42 22.73
N ASN A 12 -2.04 -0.21 22.27
CA ASN A 12 -3.36 0.17 21.77
C ASN A 12 -3.42 0.12 20.23
N LEU A 13 -3.06 -1.04 19.68
CA LEU A 13 -3.17 -1.31 18.26
C LEU A 13 -4.16 -2.44 18.03
N HIS A 14 -4.86 -2.39 16.90
CA HIS A 14 -5.76 -3.44 16.44
C HIS A 14 -5.40 -3.82 15.00
N LEU A 15 -5.33 -5.11 14.71
CA LEU A 15 -5.01 -5.60 13.37
C LEU A 15 -6.30 -5.91 12.61
N LEU A 16 -6.47 -5.28 11.46
CA LEU A 16 -7.45 -5.67 10.46
C LEU A 16 -6.78 -6.55 9.42
N LEU A 17 -7.22 -7.79 9.30
CA LEU A 17 -6.63 -8.79 8.43
C LEU A 17 -7.63 -9.18 7.35
N PHE A 18 -7.17 -9.36 6.12
CA PHE A 18 -7.97 -9.84 5.02
C PHE A 18 -7.16 -10.73 4.07
N GLY A 19 -7.85 -11.47 3.22
CA GLY A 19 -7.24 -12.44 2.33
C GLY A 19 -7.11 -13.82 2.96
N ASN A 20 -6.40 -14.70 2.28
CA ASN A 20 -6.14 -16.05 2.77
C ASN A 20 -5.06 -16.02 3.84
N GLN A 21 -5.39 -16.46 5.01
CA GLN A 21 -4.43 -16.57 6.12
C GLN A 21 -4.11 -18.02 6.41
N GLU A 22 -2.86 -18.26 6.77
CA GLU A 22 -2.48 -19.51 7.39
C GLU A 22 -3.20 -19.66 8.73
N LYS A 23 -3.66 -20.88 9.04
CA LYS A 23 -4.31 -21.16 10.31
C LYS A 23 -3.28 -21.09 11.44
N ASN A 24 -3.70 -20.53 12.58
CA ASN A 24 -2.93 -20.48 13.84
C ASN A 24 -1.76 -19.50 13.88
N VAL A 25 -1.86 -18.35 13.20
CA VAL A 25 -0.91 -17.24 13.45
C VAL A 25 -1.38 -16.45 14.66
N GLU A 26 -0.57 -16.42 15.70
CA GLU A 26 -0.80 -15.58 16.87
C GLU A 26 -0.17 -14.20 16.66
N PHE A 27 -0.91 -13.16 17.03
CA PHE A 27 -0.43 -11.78 16.93
C PHE A 27 -0.35 -11.17 18.33
N PRO A 28 0.61 -10.24 18.57
CA PRO A 28 0.76 -9.57 19.85
C PRO A 28 -0.35 -8.54 20.14
N PHE A 29 -1.25 -8.31 19.18
CA PHE A 29 -2.35 -7.35 19.24
C PHE A 29 -3.70 -8.03 19.00
N PRO A 30 -4.81 -7.47 19.53
CA PRO A 30 -6.14 -7.86 19.11
C PRO A 30 -6.28 -7.78 17.58
N SER A 31 -6.96 -8.74 16.99
CA SER A 31 -7.11 -8.81 15.54
C SER A 31 -8.54 -9.14 15.12
N THR A 32 -8.95 -8.60 14.01
CA THR A 32 -10.19 -8.97 13.29
C THR A 32 -9.80 -9.48 11.91
N ASN A 33 -10.19 -10.72 11.61
CA ASN A 33 -9.99 -11.32 10.31
C ASN A 33 -11.27 -11.23 9.48
N ALA A 34 -11.24 -10.45 8.41
CA ALA A 34 -12.35 -10.27 7.49
C ALA A 34 -12.41 -11.39 6.41
N GLY A 35 -11.41 -12.28 6.37
CA GLY A 35 -11.32 -13.35 5.39
C GLY A 35 -11.10 -12.86 3.95
N PHE A 36 -11.45 -13.69 3.00
CA PHE A 36 -11.36 -13.35 1.58
C PHE A 36 -12.54 -12.46 1.16
N ILE A 37 -12.26 -11.25 0.64
CA ILE A 37 -13.26 -10.25 0.26
C ILE A 37 -13.30 -10.13 -1.25
N THR A 38 -14.49 -10.36 -1.83
CA THR A 38 -14.76 -10.18 -3.27
C THR A 38 -15.54 -8.89 -3.57
N ASP A 39 -16.20 -8.33 -2.57
CA ASP A 39 -16.97 -7.09 -2.69
C ASP A 39 -16.03 -5.89 -2.55
N MET A 40 -15.86 -5.14 -3.63
CA MET A 40 -14.96 -3.98 -3.67
C MET A 40 -15.37 -2.87 -2.70
N ASN A 41 -16.67 -2.68 -2.42
CA ASN A 41 -17.11 -1.67 -1.46
C ASN A 41 -16.75 -2.08 -0.02
N LYS A 42 -16.87 -3.36 0.29
CA LYS A 42 -16.42 -3.88 1.58
C LYS A 42 -14.91 -3.77 1.75
N LEU A 43 -14.15 -4.07 0.70
CA LEU A 43 -12.70 -3.94 0.70
C LEU A 43 -12.27 -2.49 0.89
N ALA A 44 -12.88 -1.55 0.14
CA ALA A 44 -12.64 -0.12 0.32
C ALA A 44 -13.00 0.37 1.73
N GLY A 45 -14.11 -0.14 2.30
CA GLY A 45 -14.49 0.13 3.69
C GLY A 45 -13.46 -0.36 4.69
N LEU A 46 -12.85 -1.54 4.44
CA LEU A 46 -11.80 -2.09 5.30
C LEU A 46 -10.53 -1.23 5.26
N TYR A 47 -10.07 -0.86 4.06
CA TYR A 47 -8.94 0.07 3.93
C TYR A 47 -9.23 1.39 4.63
N SER A 48 -10.40 2.00 4.40
CA SER A 48 -10.77 3.28 4.99
C SER A 48 -10.94 3.25 6.51
N ALA A 49 -11.15 2.07 7.10
CA ALA A 49 -11.24 1.88 8.55
C ALA A 49 -9.87 1.76 9.22
N ALA A 50 -8.81 1.54 8.45
CA ALA A 50 -7.45 1.42 8.95
C ALA A 50 -6.71 2.76 8.87
N ASP A 51 -5.85 3.03 9.86
CA ASP A 51 -4.98 4.20 9.85
C ASP A 51 -3.73 3.98 8.98
N ILE A 52 -3.23 2.76 8.92
CA ILE A 52 -1.99 2.39 8.22
C ILE A 52 -2.22 1.06 7.51
N PHE A 53 -1.86 0.97 6.24
CA PHE A 53 -1.78 -0.29 5.52
C PHE A 53 -0.35 -0.84 5.58
N LEU A 54 -0.20 -2.05 6.11
CA LEU A 54 1.08 -2.71 6.23
C LEU A 54 1.22 -3.79 5.16
N ASN A 55 2.22 -3.64 4.29
CA ASN A 55 2.50 -4.58 3.22
C ASN A 55 3.95 -5.11 3.30
N PRO A 56 4.20 -6.19 4.08
CA PRO A 56 5.54 -6.75 4.25
C PRO A 56 5.92 -7.72 3.12
N THR A 57 5.45 -7.49 1.90
CA THR A 57 5.75 -8.37 0.77
C THR A 57 7.24 -8.34 0.42
N LEU A 58 7.80 -9.51 0.14
CA LEU A 58 9.20 -9.65 -0.29
C LEU A 58 9.33 -9.71 -1.82
N GLN A 59 8.23 -9.93 -2.53
CA GLN A 59 8.18 -9.95 -3.99
C GLN A 59 6.83 -9.39 -4.47
N ASP A 60 6.88 -8.38 -5.31
CA ASP A 60 5.70 -7.80 -5.93
C ASP A 60 6.11 -7.16 -7.25
N VAL A 61 5.33 -7.36 -8.30
CA VAL A 61 5.57 -6.74 -9.61
C VAL A 61 5.07 -5.31 -9.61
N LEU A 62 3.82 -5.12 -9.17
CA LEU A 62 3.16 -3.83 -8.98
C LEU A 62 2.12 -3.99 -7.88
N SER A 63 2.29 -3.26 -6.79
CA SER A 63 1.48 -3.46 -5.57
C SER A 63 0.06 -2.88 -5.71
N ASN A 64 -0.86 -3.67 -6.27
CA ASN A 64 -2.27 -3.26 -6.37
C ASN A 64 -2.88 -2.98 -4.99
N VAL A 65 -2.55 -3.77 -3.97
CA VAL A 65 -3.04 -3.56 -2.60
C VAL A 65 -2.57 -2.23 -2.00
N ALA A 66 -1.36 -1.77 -2.37
CA ALA A 66 -0.89 -0.45 -1.97
C ALA A 66 -1.62 0.67 -2.73
N LEU A 67 -1.92 0.48 -4.03
CA LEU A 67 -2.75 1.41 -4.80
C LEU A 67 -4.17 1.52 -4.21
N GLU A 68 -4.78 0.39 -3.88
CA GLU A 68 -6.11 0.32 -3.27
C GLU A 68 -6.14 1.05 -1.92
N SER A 69 -5.14 0.81 -1.07
CA SER A 69 -5.05 1.48 0.24
C SER A 69 -4.88 3.00 0.09
N MET A 70 -3.99 3.46 -0.80
CA MET A 70 -3.80 4.87 -1.09
C MET A 70 -5.07 5.51 -1.68
N ALA A 71 -5.77 4.80 -2.57
CA ALA A 71 -7.06 5.24 -3.11
C ALA A 71 -8.13 5.41 -2.01
N CYS A 72 -7.99 4.75 -0.88
CA CYS A 72 -8.83 4.86 0.31
C CYS A 72 -8.28 5.84 1.37
N LYS A 73 -7.24 6.63 1.06
CA LYS A 73 -6.53 7.52 1.99
C LYS A 73 -5.88 6.79 3.15
N THR A 74 -5.43 5.57 2.95
CA THR A 74 -4.72 4.78 3.95
C THR A 74 -3.27 4.64 3.51
N PRO A 75 -2.32 5.36 4.14
CA PRO A 75 -0.93 5.35 3.74
C PRO A 75 -0.30 3.98 3.98
N SER A 76 0.56 3.55 3.06
CA SER A 76 1.23 2.26 3.11
C SER A 76 2.58 2.36 3.81
N VAL A 77 2.89 1.36 4.64
CA VAL A 77 4.25 1.03 5.06
C VAL A 77 4.64 -0.28 4.41
N THR A 78 5.69 -0.28 3.60
CA THR A 78 6.05 -1.40 2.74
C THR A 78 7.55 -1.60 2.61
N PHE A 79 7.98 -2.72 2.00
CA PHE A 79 9.37 -2.92 1.61
C PHE A 79 9.66 -2.39 0.20
N ARG A 80 10.92 -2.01 -0.02
CA ARG A 80 11.47 -1.67 -1.34
C ARG A 80 11.68 -2.97 -2.13
N THR A 81 10.68 -3.39 -2.88
CA THR A 81 10.73 -4.63 -3.67
C THR A 81 9.98 -4.44 -4.99
N GLY A 82 10.50 -5.02 -6.07
CA GLY A 82 9.88 -4.98 -7.40
C GLY A 82 9.43 -3.59 -7.83
N GLY A 83 8.20 -3.47 -8.31
CA GLY A 83 7.58 -2.21 -8.72
C GLY A 83 6.93 -1.41 -7.58
N VAL A 84 7.05 -1.83 -6.32
CA VAL A 84 6.49 -1.07 -5.18
C VAL A 84 6.95 0.39 -5.16
N PRO A 85 8.24 0.75 -5.42
CA PRO A 85 8.68 2.14 -5.44
C PRO A 85 8.07 3.01 -6.55
N GLU A 86 7.48 2.41 -7.57
CA GLU A 86 6.73 3.13 -8.61
C GLU A 86 5.34 3.53 -8.13
N VAL A 87 4.79 2.78 -7.19
CA VAL A 87 3.47 2.98 -6.60
C VAL A 87 3.56 3.83 -5.34
N VAL A 88 4.43 3.44 -4.41
CA VAL A 88 4.60 4.10 -3.11
C VAL A 88 5.86 4.96 -3.14
N LEU A 89 5.67 6.28 -3.24
CA LEU A 89 6.75 7.26 -3.21
C LEU A 89 7.14 7.51 -1.76
N ASP A 90 8.35 7.06 -1.38
CA ASP A 90 8.83 7.13 0.00
C ASP A 90 8.82 8.55 0.56
N GLY A 91 8.22 8.73 1.74
CA GLY A 91 8.06 10.03 2.41
C GLY A 91 7.01 10.96 1.79
N ARG A 92 6.31 10.53 0.70
CA ARG A 92 5.28 11.32 0.02
C ARG A 92 3.91 10.65 0.02
N THR A 93 3.83 9.38 -0.39
CA THR A 93 2.56 8.64 -0.48
C THR A 93 2.50 7.45 0.47
N GLY A 94 3.59 7.19 1.17
CA GLY A 94 3.78 6.14 2.16
C GLY A 94 5.20 6.13 2.67
N LEU A 95 5.59 5.10 3.39
CA LEU A 95 6.96 4.90 3.89
C LEU A 95 7.51 3.55 3.43
N VAL A 96 8.75 3.56 2.93
CA VAL A 96 9.36 2.39 2.27
C VAL A 96 10.63 2.00 3.00
N ALA A 97 10.63 0.83 3.65
CA ALA A 97 11.81 0.25 4.28
C ALA A 97 12.62 -0.60 3.28
N PRO A 98 13.93 -0.80 3.50
CA PRO A 98 14.69 -1.79 2.74
C PRO A 98 14.05 -3.17 2.83
N GLN A 99 14.19 -3.96 1.78
CA GLN A 99 13.61 -5.29 1.72
C GLN A 99 14.11 -6.17 2.89
N GLY A 100 13.15 -6.69 3.68
CA GLY A 100 13.43 -7.54 4.82
C GLY A 100 13.86 -6.81 6.10
N ASP A 101 14.03 -5.49 6.08
CA ASP A 101 14.36 -4.69 7.27
C ASP A 101 13.11 -4.47 8.12
N LEU A 102 12.83 -5.45 8.98
CA LEU A 102 11.67 -5.42 9.89
C LEU A 102 11.78 -4.35 10.96
N ASP A 103 13.00 -3.95 11.33
CA ASP A 103 13.23 -2.92 12.35
C ASP A 103 12.92 -1.53 11.80
N GLN A 104 13.39 -1.21 10.60
CA GLN A 104 13.04 0.03 9.92
C GLN A 104 11.55 0.10 9.60
N MET A 105 10.93 -1.00 9.16
CA MET A 105 9.49 -1.07 8.94
C MET A 105 8.70 -0.78 10.23
N ALA A 106 9.11 -1.33 11.36
CA ALA A 106 8.52 -1.03 12.67
C ALA A 106 8.71 0.46 13.03
N GLY A 107 9.89 1.02 12.79
CA GLY A 107 10.16 2.45 12.98
C GLY A 107 9.27 3.36 12.13
N HIS A 108 8.98 2.97 10.89
CA HIS A 108 8.04 3.68 10.02
C HIS A 108 6.61 3.64 10.55
N CYS A 109 6.14 2.48 11.00
CA CYS A 109 4.83 2.37 11.66
C CYS A 109 4.78 3.25 12.92
N GLU A 110 5.79 3.17 13.78
CA GLU A 110 5.90 3.98 14.99
C GLU A 110 5.86 5.49 14.69
N ARG A 111 6.56 5.93 13.64
CA ARG A 111 6.55 7.31 13.20
C ARG A 111 5.15 7.78 12.82
N LEU A 112 4.40 6.98 12.07
CA LEU A 112 3.02 7.32 11.68
C LEU A 112 2.06 7.29 12.87
N ILE A 113 2.23 6.36 13.80
CA ILE A 113 1.42 6.29 15.04
C ILE A 113 1.62 7.56 15.89
N ARG A 114 2.83 8.10 15.94
CA ARG A 114 3.17 9.27 16.77
C ARG A 114 2.93 10.61 16.09
N ASP A 115 2.98 10.64 14.76
CA ASP A 115 2.84 11.87 13.97
C ASP A 115 1.59 11.83 13.08
N GLY A 116 0.45 12.21 13.68
CA GLY A 116 -0.82 12.27 12.95
C GLY A 116 -0.84 13.30 11.81
N LYS A 117 0.02 14.34 11.85
CA LYS A 117 0.13 15.30 10.74
C LYS A 117 0.80 14.66 9.54
N LEU A 118 1.88 13.93 9.77
CA LEU A 118 2.54 13.16 8.72
C LEU A 118 1.60 12.10 8.14
N LEU A 119 0.89 11.36 9.00
CA LEU A 119 -0.09 10.36 8.58
C LEU A 119 -1.11 10.97 7.60
N LEU A 120 -1.74 12.08 7.97
CA LEU A 120 -2.74 12.75 7.13
C LEU A 120 -2.14 13.32 5.84
N ALA A 121 -0.93 13.86 5.88
CA ALA A 121 -0.25 14.36 4.69
C ALA A 121 0.02 13.23 3.68
N LEU A 122 0.55 12.09 4.13
CA LEU A 122 0.79 10.92 3.28
C LEU A 122 -0.52 10.34 2.74
N ALA A 123 -1.59 10.32 3.53
CA ALA A 123 -2.92 9.86 3.13
C ALA A 123 -3.47 10.71 1.98
N GLU A 124 -3.39 12.03 2.08
CA GLU A 124 -3.88 12.94 1.05
C GLU A 124 -3.05 12.88 -0.22
N GLU A 125 -1.71 12.96 -0.11
CA GLU A 125 -0.82 12.83 -1.28
C GLU A 125 -0.94 11.45 -1.94
N GLY A 126 -1.10 10.38 -1.14
CA GLY A 126 -1.31 9.02 -1.64
C GLY A 126 -2.57 8.92 -2.51
N ARG A 127 -3.69 9.45 -2.03
CA ARG A 127 -4.95 9.48 -2.78
C ARG A 127 -4.81 10.25 -4.08
N GLN A 128 -4.24 11.44 -4.03
CA GLN A 128 -4.03 12.27 -5.23
C GLN A 128 -3.12 11.56 -6.25
N HIS A 129 -2.05 10.94 -5.79
CA HIS A 129 -1.14 10.18 -6.64
C HIS A 129 -1.85 8.99 -7.30
N ALA A 130 -2.64 8.22 -6.55
CA ALA A 130 -3.42 7.10 -7.08
C ALA A 130 -4.40 7.56 -8.18
N GLU A 131 -5.13 8.64 -7.95
CA GLU A 131 -6.10 9.19 -8.91
C GLU A 131 -5.42 9.74 -10.18
N GLN A 132 -4.35 10.50 -10.03
CA GLN A 132 -3.69 11.20 -11.13
C GLN A 132 -2.79 10.29 -11.97
N THR A 133 -2.32 9.19 -11.40
CA THR A 133 -1.31 8.34 -12.04
C THR A 133 -1.86 6.98 -12.48
N PHE A 134 -2.76 6.39 -11.70
CA PHE A 134 -3.18 5.00 -11.83
C PHE A 134 -4.69 4.82 -12.04
N SER A 135 -5.48 5.90 -12.10
CA SER A 135 -6.90 5.74 -12.40
C SER A 135 -7.14 5.16 -13.79
N TYR A 136 -8.25 4.42 -13.95
CA TYR A 136 -8.59 3.79 -15.23
C TYR A 136 -8.55 4.74 -16.44
N PRO A 137 -9.09 5.98 -16.37
CA PRO A 137 -9.00 6.92 -17.50
C PRO A 137 -7.55 7.28 -17.86
N VAL A 138 -6.68 7.49 -16.86
CA VAL A 138 -5.28 7.84 -17.07
C VAL A 138 -4.52 6.68 -17.70
N ILE A 139 -4.70 5.48 -17.20
CA ILE A 139 -4.04 4.27 -17.72
C ILE A 139 -4.55 3.96 -19.14
N ALA A 140 -5.86 4.05 -19.39
CA ALA A 140 -6.42 3.85 -20.70
C ALA A 140 -5.87 4.85 -21.75
N ALA A 141 -5.76 6.13 -21.38
CA ALA A 141 -5.18 7.15 -22.25
C ALA A 141 -3.71 6.87 -22.58
N ARG A 142 -2.91 6.44 -21.60
CA ARG A 142 -1.49 6.06 -21.81
C ARG A 142 -1.36 4.87 -22.75
N HIS A 143 -2.18 3.83 -22.57
CA HIS A 143 -2.16 2.68 -23.49
C HIS A 143 -2.58 3.07 -24.91
N ALA A 144 -3.63 3.89 -25.06
CA ALA A 144 -4.06 4.36 -26.39
C ALA A 144 -2.93 5.13 -27.09
N ALA A 145 -2.27 6.05 -26.38
CA ALA A 145 -1.14 6.80 -26.93
C ALA A 145 0.02 5.89 -27.35
N LEU A 146 0.38 4.90 -26.52
CA LEU A 146 1.42 3.92 -26.83
C LEU A 146 1.08 3.11 -28.09
N TYR A 147 -0.17 2.64 -28.21
CA TYR A 147 -0.60 1.90 -29.42
C TYR A 147 -0.55 2.76 -30.68
N GLU A 148 -0.96 4.03 -30.60
CA GLU A 148 -0.86 4.95 -31.74
C GLU A 148 0.60 5.21 -32.15
N GLU A 149 1.50 5.38 -31.18
CA GLU A 149 2.93 5.56 -31.43
C GLU A 149 3.53 4.34 -32.13
N THR A 150 3.31 3.14 -31.58
CA THR A 150 3.78 1.88 -32.13
C THR A 150 3.27 1.66 -33.57
N LEU A 151 2.00 1.97 -33.86
CA LEU A 151 1.43 1.86 -35.21
C LEU A 151 2.04 2.86 -36.19
N ARG A 152 2.39 4.07 -35.73
CA ARG A 152 3.08 5.07 -36.57
C ARG A 152 4.50 4.61 -36.94
N GLU A 153 5.24 4.07 -35.97
CA GLU A 153 6.59 3.54 -36.18
C GLU A 153 6.55 2.38 -37.15
N TYR A 154 5.69 1.40 -36.93
CA TYR A 154 5.53 0.25 -37.84
C TYR A 154 5.24 0.65 -39.29
N ARG A 155 4.40 1.68 -39.51
CA ARG A 155 4.07 2.19 -40.86
C ARG A 155 5.19 2.99 -41.51
N ARG A 156 6.22 3.41 -40.78
CA ARG A 156 7.38 4.12 -41.32
C ARG A 156 8.50 3.17 -41.76
N GLU A 157 8.52 1.97 -41.21
CA GLU A 157 9.55 0.95 -41.47
C GLU A 157 9.15 -0.03 -42.57
N GLY A 158 7.90 -0.07 -43.01
CA GLY A 158 7.35 -0.89 -44.09
C GLY A 158 6.98 -0.05 -45.30
#